data_cb50106aebdab036d888f3409fdbc710
#
_entry.id   cb50106aebdab036d888f3409fdbc710
#
_cell.length_a   1.000
_cell.length_b   1.000
_cell.length_c   1.000
_cell.angle_alpha   90.00
_cell.angle_beta   90.00
_cell.angle_gamma   90.00
#
_symmetry.space_group_name_H-M   'P 1'
#
loop_
_entity.id
_entity.type
_entity.pdbx_description
1 polymer ?
#
loop_
_entity_poly.entity_id
_entity_poly.type
_entity_poly.pdbx_seq_one_letter_code
_entity_poly.pdbx_strand_id
1 'polypeptide(L)'
;MLYIHFMIAGIFKEPTGENRVSLLPEQAEALGKRNVEVRVEKGAGNTAFADEQAYKAKGFSSYTREALLSRCDIVLSIQGIKPEEINTIKKGAIVLGVLQPLYTAALMQQYANAGITVFSMDMLPRTSRAQSMDVLSSQANIAGYKAVLTAANHYGRYLPMFMTAAGSIAPAKVLILGAGVAGLQAIATAKRLGAVVEVFDTRPAVKEEVMSLGAKFIEVGGVADASKAGGYAVDQSDEYKLKQQQKIADHIAKADIVITTAQIPGKKAPLLITEDMLKAMRNGSVIVDIAAATGGNTAFTKNEETIQYNGVSIIGNSDLPSSMPFDASKLYGRNILNFLSLLIDTEGKLTLNFDDDLVKGTCVVHNGEIVNERIKNEM
;
A
#
# COMPACT_ATOMS: atom_id res chain seq x y z
N MET A 1 -8.40 -30.69 -35.64
CA MET A 1 -8.38 -30.46 -34.19
C MET A 1 -8.09 -28.99 -33.98
N LEU A 2 -9.12 -28.18 -33.68
CA LEU A 2 -8.90 -26.77 -33.31
C LEU A 2 -8.18 -26.77 -31.96
N TYR A 3 -6.93 -26.31 -31.93
CA TYR A 3 -6.24 -26.00 -30.69
C TYR A 3 -6.95 -24.80 -30.05
N ILE A 4 -7.76 -25.06 -29.04
CA ILE A 4 -8.28 -24.01 -28.18
C ILE A 4 -7.07 -23.44 -27.43
N HIS A 5 -6.62 -22.27 -27.83
CA HIS A 5 -5.51 -21.59 -27.16
C HIS A 5 -6.09 -20.85 -25.96
N PHE A 6 -5.96 -21.44 -24.78
CA PHE A 6 -6.34 -20.78 -23.54
C PHE A 6 -5.36 -19.64 -23.26
N MET A 7 -5.91 -18.51 -22.80
CA MET A 7 -5.09 -17.39 -22.31
C MET A 7 -4.32 -17.85 -21.07
N ILE A 8 -3.03 -17.53 -21.00
CA ILE A 8 -2.12 -17.94 -19.93
C ILE A 8 -1.88 -16.77 -18.99
N ALA A 9 -2.23 -16.91 -17.71
CA ALA A 9 -1.90 -16.00 -16.64
C ALA A 9 -0.78 -16.57 -15.78
N GLY A 10 0.32 -15.84 -15.63
CA GLY A 10 1.47 -16.23 -14.80
C GLY A 10 1.46 -15.54 -13.44
N ILE A 11 1.62 -16.31 -12.37
CA ILE A 11 1.85 -15.82 -11.01
C ILE A 11 3.36 -15.85 -10.77
N PHE A 12 3.95 -14.68 -10.58
CA PHE A 12 5.40 -14.53 -10.47
C PHE A 12 5.87 -14.46 -9.02
N LYS A 13 7.08 -14.93 -8.79
CA LYS A 13 7.79 -14.72 -7.54
C LYS A 13 8.26 -13.29 -7.48
N GLU A 14 7.96 -12.63 -6.37
CA GLU A 14 8.35 -11.25 -6.13
C GLU A 14 9.86 -11.13 -5.80
N PRO A 15 10.44 -9.94 -5.92
CA PRO A 15 11.82 -9.67 -5.53
C PRO A 15 12.08 -9.98 -4.04
N THR A 16 13.35 -10.15 -3.69
CA THR A 16 13.76 -10.33 -2.28
C THR A 16 13.31 -9.14 -1.43
N GLY A 17 12.70 -9.41 -0.29
CA GLY A 17 12.09 -8.40 0.60
C GLY A 17 10.57 -8.32 0.45
N GLU A 18 10.01 -8.64 -0.72
CA GLU A 18 8.57 -8.77 -0.90
C GLU A 18 8.13 -10.21 -0.62
N ASN A 19 7.33 -10.40 0.42
CA ASN A 19 6.89 -11.73 0.87
C ASN A 19 5.49 -12.10 0.40
N ARG A 20 4.75 -11.17 -0.16
CA ARG A 20 3.42 -11.41 -0.71
C ARG A 20 3.51 -12.15 -2.04
N VAL A 21 2.38 -12.66 -2.50
CA VAL A 21 2.18 -13.22 -3.84
C VAL A 21 0.90 -12.65 -4.46
N SER A 22 0.89 -12.46 -5.76
CA SER A 22 -0.23 -11.81 -6.47
C SER A 22 -1.54 -12.58 -6.34
N LEU A 23 -1.54 -13.90 -6.40
CA LEU A 23 -2.70 -14.76 -6.16
C LEU A 23 -2.30 -15.99 -5.31
N LEU A 24 -3.02 -16.24 -4.23
CA LEU A 24 -2.95 -17.49 -3.47
C LEU A 24 -3.65 -18.64 -4.24
N PRO A 25 -3.45 -19.92 -3.85
CA PRO A 25 -4.02 -21.08 -4.56
C PRO A 25 -5.52 -21.01 -4.83
N GLU A 26 -6.31 -20.53 -3.85
CA GLU A 26 -7.77 -20.39 -3.99
C GLU A 26 -8.16 -19.32 -5.02
N GLN A 27 -7.37 -18.25 -5.10
CA GLN A 27 -7.61 -17.19 -6.08
C GLN A 27 -7.16 -17.62 -7.47
N ALA A 28 -6.06 -18.36 -7.57
CA ALA A 28 -5.63 -18.98 -8.81
C ALA A 28 -6.70 -19.95 -9.36
N GLU A 29 -7.32 -20.74 -8.48
CA GLU A 29 -8.46 -21.62 -8.83
C GLU A 29 -9.67 -20.79 -9.32
N ALA A 30 -9.98 -19.68 -8.67
CA ALA A 30 -11.07 -18.80 -9.10
C ALA A 30 -10.84 -18.20 -10.49
N LEU A 31 -9.59 -17.86 -10.81
CA LEU A 31 -9.20 -17.39 -12.15
C LEU A 31 -9.27 -18.53 -13.17
N GLY A 32 -8.81 -19.73 -12.82
CA GLY A 32 -8.89 -20.92 -13.67
C GLY A 32 -10.32 -21.30 -14.07
N LYS A 33 -11.32 -21.06 -13.20
CA LYS A 33 -12.74 -21.28 -13.49
C LYS A 33 -13.29 -20.34 -14.59
N ARG A 34 -12.53 -19.35 -15.00
CA ARG A 34 -12.85 -18.47 -16.14
C ARG A 34 -12.18 -18.89 -17.45
N ASN A 35 -11.84 -20.15 -17.59
CA ASN A 35 -11.14 -20.69 -18.76
C ASN A 35 -9.76 -20.03 -19.03
N VAL A 36 -9.08 -19.58 -17.99
CA VAL A 36 -7.71 -19.06 -18.05
C VAL A 36 -6.76 -20.16 -17.54
N GLU A 37 -5.73 -20.46 -18.31
CA GLU A 37 -4.65 -21.35 -17.85
C GLU A 37 -3.75 -20.58 -16.87
N VAL A 38 -3.77 -20.97 -15.60
CA VAL A 38 -2.92 -20.34 -14.58
C VAL A 38 -1.63 -21.12 -14.43
N ARG A 39 -0.50 -20.44 -14.52
CA ARG A 39 0.85 -20.98 -14.32
C ARG A 39 1.54 -20.25 -13.17
N VAL A 40 2.29 -20.98 -12.36
CA VAL A 40 2.92 -20.45 -11.15
C VAL A 40 4.44 -20.53 -11.27
N GLU A 41 5.15 -19.46 -10.96
CA GLU A 41 6.61 -19.51 -10.85
C GLU A 41 7.01 -20.35 -9.65
N LYS A 42 8.05 -21.16 -9.82
CA LYS A 42 8.60 -22.02 -8.76
C LYS A 42 8.93 -21.20 -7.52
N GLY A 43 8.31 -21.54 -6.38
CA GLY A 43 8.50 -20.88 -5.10
C GLY A 43 7.82 -19.51 -4.95
N ALA A 44 6.90 -19.12 -5.85
CA ALA A 44 6.25 -17.80 -5.81
C ALA A 44 5.50 -17.50 -4.50
N GLY A 45 4.80 -18.48 -3.95
CA GLY A 45 3.99 -18.32 -2.74
C GLY A 45 4.67 -18.73 -1.43
N ASN A 46 5.92 -19.20 -1.46
CA ASN A 46 6.59 -19.79 -0.29
C ASN A 46 6.59 -18.85 0.93
N THR A 47 6.90 -17.59 0.75
CA THR A 47 6.92 -16.57 1.80
C THR A 47 5.53 -16.17 2.28
N ALA A 48 4.49 -16.43 1.48
CA ALA A 48 3.08 -16.21 1.81
C ALA A 48 2.38 -17.46 2.35
N PHE A 49 3.14 -18.46 2.83
CA PHE A 49 2.64 -19.73 3.37
C PHE A 49 1.83 -20.56 2.36
N ALA A 50 2.07 -20.37 1.06
CA ALA A 50 1.48 -21.11 -0.04
C ALA A 50 2.59 -21.72 -0.90
N ASP A 51 3.09 -22.88 -0.51
CA ASP A 51 4.16 -23.58 -1.19
C ASP A 51 3.70 -24.22 -2.51
N GLU A 52 4.62 -24.84 -3.23
CA GLU A 52 4.32 -25.52 -4.50
C GLU A 52 3.29 -26.64 -4.34
N GLN A 53 3.23 -27.30 -3.17
CA GLN A 53 2.28 -28.37 -2.92
C GLN A 53 0.85 -27.82 -2.78
N ALA A 54 0.70 -26.63 -2.16
CA ALA A 54 -0.60 -25.95 -2.05
C ALA A 54 -1.17 -25.60 -3.43
N TYR A 55 -0.34 -25.09 -4.35
CA TYR A 55 -0.76 -24.84 -5.74
C TYR A 55 -1.03 -26.14 -6.49
N LYS A 56 -0.19 -27.16 -6.33
CA LYS A 56 -0.36 -28.46 -6.96
C LYS A 56 -1.65 -29.15 -6.51
N ALA A 57 -2.04 -29.04 -5.25
CA ALA A 57 -3.29 -29.56 -4.72
C ALA A 57 -4.54 -28.93 -5.40
N LYS A 58 -4.38 -27.73 -5.98
CA LYS A 58 -5.40 -27.02 -6.79
C LYS A 58 -5.26 -27.29 -8.30
N GLY A 59 -4.33 -28.18 -8.71
CA GLY A 59 -4.13 -28.55 -10.10
C GLY A 59 -3.11 -27.66 -10.87
N PHE A 60 -2.39 -26.77 -10.20
CA PHE A 60 -1.42 -25.89 -10.84
C PHE A 60 -0.01 -26.50 -10.84
N SER A 61 0.70 -26.32 -11.95
CA SER A 61 2.09 -26.73 -12.10
C SER A 61 3.04 -25.54 -11.95
N SER A 62 4.23 -25.81 -11.41
CA SER A 62 5.30 -24.83 -11.27
C SER A 62 6.17 -24.77 -12.51
N TYR A 63 6.60 -23.56 -12.90
CA TYR A 63 7.43 -23.29 -14.07
C TYR A 63 8.63 -22.44 -13.69
N THR A 64 9.64 -22.41 -14.57
CA THR A 64 10.74 -21.44 -14.43
C THR A 64 10.28 -20.05 -14.83
N ARG A 65 10.92 -19.02 -14.29
CA ARG A 65 10.63 -17.63 -14.59
C ARG A 65 10.70 -17.32 -16.10
N GLU A 66 11.75 -17.78 -16.77
CA GLU A 66 11.95 -17.60 -18.21
C GLU A 66 10.82 -18.22 -19.04
N ALA A 67 10.38 -19.43 -18.68
CA ALA A 67 9.29 -20.11 -19.36
C ALA A 67 7.95 -19.35 -19.19
N LEU A 68 7.74 -18.68 -18.07
CA LEU A 68 6.56 -17.86 -17.83
C LEU A 68 6.64 -16.55 -18.61
N LEU A 69 7.74 -15.80 -18.51
CA LEU A 69 7.91 -14.50 -19.17
C LEU A 69 7.69 -14.61 -20.68
N SER A 70 8.22 -15.65 -21.31
CA SER A 70 8.12 -15.85 -22.76
C SER A 70 6.77 -16.35 -23.25
N ARG A 71 5.87 -16.83 -22.38
CA ARG A 71 4.63 -17.51 -22.78
C ARG A 71 3.34 -16.92 -22.21
N CYS A 72 3.40 -16.22 -21.05
CA CYS A 72 2.19 -15.70 -20.45
C CYS A 72 1.61 -14.52 -21.24
N ASP A 73 0.28 -14.52 -21.35
CA ASP A 73 -0.50 -13.40 -21.89
C ASP A 73 -0.72 -12.34 -20.83
N ILE A 74 -0.81 -12.76 -19.56
CA ILE A 74 -0.94 -11.88 -18.40
C ILE A 74 0.12 -12.23 -17.37
N VAL A 75 0.90 -11.25 -16.98
CA VAL A 75 1.90 -11.30 -15.91
C VAL A 75 1.27 -10.68 -14.65
N LEU A 76 1.08 -11.49 -13.62
CA LEU A 76 0.53 -11.05 -12.34
C LEU A 76 1.66 -10.94 -11.32
N SER A 77 1.92 -9.73 -10.86
CA SER A 77 2.92 -9.44 -9.83
C SER A 77 2.42 -8.34 -8.89
N ILE A 78 3.16 -8.08 -7.83
CA ILE A 78 2.91 -6.94 -6.94
C ILE A 78 3.78 -5.77 -7.37
N GLN A 79 5.10 -5.95 -7.45
CA GLN A 79 6.06 -4.88 -7.76
C GLN A 79 6.47 -4.79 -9.24
N GLY A 80 5.89 -5.63 -10.11
CA GLY A 80 6.25 -5.69 -11.53
C GLY A 80 7.44 -6.62 -11.82
N ILE A 81 7.98 -6.48 -13.03
CA ILE A 81 9.10 -7.28 -13.54
C ILE A 81 10.35 -6.41 -13.56
N LYS A 82 11.48 -7.00 -13.26
CA LYS A 82 12.77 -6.28 -13.24
C LYS A 82 13.07 -5.67 -14.61
N PRO A 83 13.68 -4.48 -14.65
CA PRO A 83 13.96 -3.78 -15.92
C PRO A 83 14.72 -4.64 -16.95
N GLU A 84 15.70 -5.44 -16.50
CA GLU A 84 16.51 -6.31 -17.35
C GLU A 84 15.75 -7.48 -17.96
N GLU A 85 14.58 -7.83 -17.39
CA GLU A 85 13.74 -8.94 -17.86
C GLU A 85 12.60 -8.49 -18.79
N ILE A 86 12.32 -7.19 -18.90
CA ILE A 86 11.17 -6.67 -19.67
C ILE A 86 11.18 -7.14 -21.12
N ASN A 87 12.35 -7.16 -21.76
CA ASN A 87 12.49 -7.61 -23.14
C ASN A 87 12.28 -9.12 -23.34
N THR A 88 12.23 -9.92 -22.27
CA THR A 88 11.95 -11.36 -22.33
C THR A 88 10.46 -11.67 -22.19
N ILE A 89 9.65 -10.69 -21.82
CA ILE A 89 8.19 -10.81 -21.74
C ILE A 89 7.63 -11.02 -23.15
N LYS A 90 6.67 -11.91 -23.28
CA LYS A 90 5.93 -12.13 -24.54
C LYS A 90 5.39 -10.81 -25.07
N LYS A 91 5.71 -10.46 -26.32
CA LYS A 91 5.20 -9.25 -26.96
C LYS A 91 3.66 -9.26 -27.00
N GLY A 92 3.06 -8.15 -26.66
CA GLY A 92 1.61 -8.01 -26.54
C GLY A 92 1.02 -8.53 -25.24
N ALA A 93 1.84 -9.05 -24.31
CA ALA A 93 1.38 -9.44 -22.98
C ALA A 93 0.94 -8.22 -22.14
N ILE A 94 0.15 -8.52 -21.12
CA ILE A 94 -0.29 -7.55 -20.10
C ILE A 94 0.54 -7.77 -18.83
N VAL A 95 1.05 -6.71 -18.24
CA VAL A 95 1.60 -6.69 -16.89
C VAL A 95 0.61 -5.99 -15.98
N LEU A 96 0.21 -6.64 -14.89
CA LEU A 96 -0.72 -6.14 -13.90
C LEU A 96 -0.09 -6.20 -12.51
N GLY A 97 0.04 -5.03 -11.85
CA GLY A 97 0.65 -4.92 -10.53
C GLY A 97 0.45 -3.54 -9.89
N VAL A 98 1.29 -3.19 -8.92
CA VAL A 98 1.42 -1.86 -8.30
C VAL A 98 2.79 -1.31 -8.71
N LEU A 99 2.86 -0.63 -9.84
CA LEU A 99 4.12 -0.31 -10.51
C LEU A 99 4.60 1.12 -10.22
N GLN A 100 3.81 1.90 -9.51
CA GLN A 100 4.10 3.28 -9.10
C GLN A 100 4.54 4.19 -10.28
N PRO A 101 3.78 4.25 -11.38
CA PRO A 101 4.21 4.88 -12.62
C PRO A 101 4.49 6.38 -12.49
N LEU A 102 3.90 7.07 -11.50
CA LEU A 102 4.19 8.47 -11.19
C LEU A 102 5.64 8.68 -10.66
N TYR A 103 6.30 7.62 -10.19
CA TYR A 103 7.69 7.65 -9.73
C TYR A 103 8.64 6.91 -10.67
N THR A 104 8.10 6.09 -11.56
CA THR A 104 8.86 5.17 -12.43
C THR A 104 8.56 5.38 -13.92
N ALA A 105 8.34 6.62 -14.36
CA ALA A 105 7.96 6.92 -15.75
C ALA A 105 8.96 6.34 -16.78
N ALA A 106 10.27 6.37 -16.50
CA ALA A 106 11.28 5.77 -17.36
C ALA A 106 11.12 4.25 -17.52
N LEU A 107 10.65 3.54 -16.48
CA LEU A 107 10.33 2.12 -16.54
C LEU A 107 9.09 1.88 -17.40
N MET A 108 8.09 2.74 -17.34
CA MET A 108 6.91 2.66 -18.19
C MET A 108 7.28 2.79 -19.67
N GLN A 109 8.24 3.66 -19.99
CA GLN A 109 8.76 3.78 -21.36
C GLN A 109 9.45 2.49 -21.85
N GLN A 110 10.15 1.75 -20.97
CA GLN A 110 10.73 0.45 -21.33
C GLN A 110 9.64 -0.58 -21.67
N TYR A 111 8.56 -0.65 -20.89
CA TYR A 111 7.40 -1.50 -21.21
C TYR A 111 6.77 -1.11 -22.56
N ALA A 112 6.63 0.19 -22.83
CA ALA A 112 6.10 0.68 -24.11
C ALA A 112 6.97 0.22 -25.28
N ASN A 113 8.28 0.41 -25.18
CA ASN A 113 9.25 0.02 -26.21
C ASN A 113 9.25 -1.51 -26.46
N ALA A 114 8.99 -2.31 -25.42
CA ALA A 114 8.87 -3.76 -25.53
C ALA A 114 7.51 -4.22 -26.09
N GLY A 115 6.56 -3.30 -26.31
CA GLY A 115 5.22 -3.62 -26.81
C GLY A 115 4.34 -4.33 -25.79
N ILE A 116 4.53 -4.03 -24.51
CA ILE A 116 3.79 -4.60 -23.37
C ILE A 116 2.68 -3.64 -22.97
N THR A 117 1.49 -4.16 -22.68
CA THR A 117 0.40 -3.38 -22.09
C THR A 117 0.55 -3.41 -20.55
N VAL A 118 0.42 -2.27 -19.90
CA VAL A 118 0.61 -2.14 -18.44
C VAL A 118 -0.65 -1.60 -17.79
N PHE A 119 -1.16 -2.32 -16.80
CA PHE A 119 -2.17 -1.84 -15.86
C PHE A 119 -1.53 -1.71 -14.48
N SER A 120 -1.55 -0.51 -13.91
CA SER A 120 -1.02 -0.27 -12.57
C SER A 120 -2.15 0.04 -11.59
N MET A 121 -2.36 -0.86 -10.63
CA MET A 121 -3.51 -0.81 -9.72
C MET A 121 -3.52 0.41 -8.79
N ASP A 122 -2.37 1.05 -8.58
CA ASP A 122 -2.28 2.32 -7.86
C ASP A 122 -2.77 3.54 -8.68
N MET A 123 -3.03 3.34 -9.97
CA MET A 123 -3.68 4.34 -10.85
C MET A 123 -5.19 4.18 -10.94
N LEU A 124 -5.76 3.16 -10.28
CA LEU A 124 -7.21 2.88 -10.29
C LEU A 124 -8.01 4.12 -9.86
N PRO A 125 -8.99 4.58 -10.66
CA PRO A 125 -9.84 5.71 -10.30
C PRO A 125 -10.64 5.46 -9.01
N ARG A 126 -10.71 6.44 -8.14
CA ARG A 126 -11.41 6.34 -6.84
C ARG A 126 -12.90 6.59 -7.01
N THR A 127 -13.64 5.56 -7.33
CA THR A 127 -15.10 5.56 -7.46
C THR A 127 -15.72 4.48 -6.58
N SER A 128 -17.02 4.56 -6.29
CA SER A 128 -17.70 3.52 -5.51
C SER A 128 -17.59 2.14 -6.16
N ARG A 129 -17.59 2.08 -7.51
CA ARG A 129 -17.43 0.84 -8.29
C ARG A 129 -16.04 0.21 -8.11
N ALA A 130 -15.01 1.03 -7.89
CA ALA A 130 -13.63 0.59 -7.73
C ALA A 130 -13.29 0.03 -6.35
N GLN A 131 -14.14 0.22 -5.33
CA GLN A 131 -13.80 -0.12 -3.94
C GLN A 131 -13.34 -1.56 -3.74
N SER A 132 -13.95 -2.52 -4.44
CA SER A 132 -13.56 -3.93 -4.35
C SER A 132 -12.22 -4.25 -5.06
N MET A 133 -11.71 -3.32 -5.86
CA MET A 133 -10.48 -3.42 -6.64
C MET A 133 -9.34 -2.57 -6.04
N ASP A 134 -9.62 -1.77 -4.99
CA ASP A 134 -8.67 -0.81 -4.40
C ASP A 134 -7.58 -1.51 -3.56
N VAL A 135 -6.47 -1.82 -4.23
CA VAL A 135 -5.28 -2.42 -3.58
C VAL A 135 -4.63 -1.47 -2.59
N LEU A 136 -4.68 -0.15 -2.83
CA LEU A 136 -4.06 0.82 -1.93
C LEU A 136 -4.77 0.81 -0.58
N SER A 137 -6.10 0.80 -0.57
CA SER A 137 -6.87 0.75 0.67
C SER A 137 -6.72 -0.58 1.40
N SER A 138 -6.75 -1.71 0.68
CA SER A 138 -6.60 -3.03 1.30
C SER A 138 -5.24 -3.21 1.96
N GLN A 139 -4.17 -2.76 1.32
CA GLN A 139 -2.81 -2.83 1.86
C GLN A 139 -2.57 -1.77 2.95
N ALA A 140 -3.11 -0.55 2.82
CA ALA A 140 -3.03 0.48 3.85
C ALA A 140 -3.67 0.05 5.17
N ASN A 141 -4.77 -0.70 5.13
CA ASN A 141 -5.38 -1.27 6.33
C ASN A 141 -4.40 -2.16 7.08
N ILE A 142 -3.73 -3.08 6.39
CA ILE A 142 -2.72 -3.97 7.00
C ILE A 142 -1.53 -3.15 7.52
N ALA A 143 -1.08 -2.14 6.76
CA ALA A 143 0.01 -1.27 7.18
C ALA A 143 -0.30 -0.55 8.50
N GLY A 144 -1.51 0.00 8.65
CA GLY A 144 -1.94 0.66 9.89
C GLY A 144 -1.97 -0.27 11.09
N TYR A 145 -2.48 -1.50 10.91
CA TYR A 145 -2.45 -2.53 11.94
C TYR A 145 -1.01 -2.88 12.34
N LYS A 146 -0.17 -3.19 11.36
CA LYS A 146 1.21 -3.63 11.61
C LYS A 146 2.08 -2.53 12.18
N ALA A 147 1.87 -1.27 11.79
CA ALA A 147 2.60 -0.12 12.33
C ALA A 147 2.45 -0.01 13.85
N VAL A 148 1.23 -0.18 14.35
CA VAL A 148 0.99 -0.15 15.81
C VAL A 148 1.66 -1.32 16.51
N LEU A 149 1.60 -2.53 15.96
CA LEU A 149 2.29 -3.70 16.54
C LEU A 149 3.81 -3.52 16.52
N THR A 150 4.35 -2.96 15.43
CA THR A 150 5.78 -2.64 15.33
C THR A 150 6.18 -1.62 16.39
N ALA A 151 5.41 -0.54 16.54
CA ALA A 151 5.64 0.46 17.58
C ALA A 151 5.57 -0.16 18.99
N ALA A 152 4.55 -0.98 19.25
CA ALA A 152 4.36 -1.64 20.54
C ALA A 152 5.52 -2.57 20.90
N ASN A 153 6.08 -3.28 19.93
CA ASN A 153 7.22 -4.17 20.12
C ASN A 153 8.54 -3.41 20.42
N HIS A 154 8.68 -2.19 19.89
CA HIS A 154 9.86 -1.33 20.12
C HIS A 154 9.72 -0.44 21.36
N TYR A 155 8.47 -0.16 21.78
CA TYR A 155 8.18 0.66 22.95
C TYR A 155 8.33 -0.18 24.22
N GLY A 156 9.37 0.06 24.99
CA GLY A 156 9.76 -0.73 26.17
C GLY A 156 8.85 -0.57 27.40
N ARG A 157 7.57 -0.16 27.21
CA ARG A 157 6.59 0.05 28.29
C ARG A 157 5.22 -0.51 27.93
N TYR A 158 4.32 -0.58 28.90
CA TYR A 158 2.92 -1.00 28.68
C TYR A 158 2.15 0.00 27.80
N LEU A 159 1.30 -0.50 26.91
CA LEU A 159 0.32 0.32 26.23
C LEU A 159 -0.93 0.59 27.08
N PRO A 160 -1.54 -0.44 27.72
CA PRO A 160 -2.71 -0.21 28.58
C PRO A 160 -2.33 0.33 29.95
N MET A 161 -3.30 0.86 30.64
CA MET A 161 -3.19 1.14 32.09
C MET A 161 -3.10 -0.18 32.87
N PHE A 162 -2.21 -0.21 33.85
CA PHE A 162 -2.12 -1.31 34.80
C PHE A 162 -2.18 -0.80 36.25
N MET A 163 -2.84 -1.58 37.10
CA MET A 163 -2.84 -1.38 38.57
C MET A 163 -2.45 -2.66 39.23
N THR A 164 -1.47 -2.58 40.13
CA THR A 164 -0.98 -3.67 40.98
C THR A 164 -0.79 -3.19 42.40
N ALA A 165 -0.53 -4.11 43.34
CA ALA A 165 -0.16 -3.74 44.72
C ALA A 165 1.12 -2.90 44.77
N ALA A 166 1.99 -2.98 43.77
CA ALA A 166 3.22 -2.19 43.66
C ALA A 166 2.99 -0.77 43.06
N GLY A 167 1.77 -0.46 42.64
CA GLY A 167 1.43 0.85 42.06
C GLY A 167 0.69 0.77 40.71
N SER A 168 0.47 1.93 40.10
CA SER A 168 -0.23 2.08 38.82
C SER A 168 0.73 2.54 37.73
N ILE A 169 0.50 2.07 36.49
CA ILE A 169 1.18 2.50 35.27
C ILE A 169 0.14 3.18 34.38
N ALA A 170 0.40 4.44 34.00
CA ALA A 170 -0.47 5.17 33.08
C ALA A 170 -0.42 4.56 31.67
N PRO A 171 -1.52 4.63 30.89
CA PRO A 171 -1.54 4.12 29.52
C PRO A 171 -0.64 4.96 28.61
N ALA A 172 -0.08 4.32 27.58
CA ALA A 172 0.71 5.00 26.56
C ALA A 172 -0.15 5.97 25.76
N LYS A 173 0.42 7.12 25.39
CA LYS A 173 -0.19 8.12 24.52
C LYS A 173 0.28 7.88 23.09
N VAL A 174 -0.64 7.53 22.23
CA VAL A 174 -0.39 7.32 20.79
C VAL A 174 -0.93 8.51 20.01
N LEU A 175 -0.08 9.19 19.28
CA LEU A 175 -0.44 10.24 18.33
C LEU A 175 -0.41 9.66 16.91
N ILE A 176 -1.49 9.86 16.15
CA ILE A 176 -1.59 9.43 14.76
C ILE A 176 -1.70 10.68 13.89
N LEU A 177 -0.78 10.82 12.93
CA LEU A 177 -0.75 11.92 11.96
C LEU A 177 -1.21 11.39 10.59
N GLY A 178 -2.46 11.69 10.27
CA GLY A 178 -3.20 11.21 9.10
C GLY A 178 -4.26 10.16 9.48
N ALA A 179 -5.53 10.45 9.17
CA ALA A 179 -6.69 9.58 9.41
C ALA A 179 -7.25 9.00 8.09
N GLY A 180 -6.36 8.58 7.17
CA GLY A 180 -6.73 7.73 6.04
C GLY A 180 -6.94 6.29 6.50
N VAL A 181 -7.08 5.35 5.55
CA VAL A 181 -7.33 3.93 5.85
C VAL A 181 -6.30 3.35 6.83
N ALA A 182 -5.01 3.63 6.62
CA ALA A 182 -3.95 3.20 7.53
C ALA A 182 -4.09 3.83 8.93
N GLY A 183 -4.36 5.14 8.98
CA GLY A 183 -4.54 5.86 10.25
C GLY A 183 -5.76 5.37 11.03
N LEU A 184 -6.92 5.19 10.40
CA LEU A 184 -8.12 4.66 11.04
C LEU A 184 -7.90 3.24 11.59
N GLN A 185 -7.21 2.39 10.85
CA GLN A 185 -6.86 1.06 11.34
C GLN A 185 -5.84 1.12 12.49
N ALA A 186 -4.87 2.04 12.43
CA ALA A 186 -3.94 2.26 13.54
C ALA A 186 -4.66 2.73 14.80
N ILE A 187 -5.66 3.63 14.69
CA ILE A 187 -6.53 4.03 15.80
C ILE A 187 -7.19 2.81 16.43
N ALA A 188 -7.90 2.02 15.61
CA ALA A 188 -8.63 0.85 16.08
C ALA A 188 -7.69 -0.15 16.80
N THR A 189 -6.49 -0.36 16.28
CA THR A 189 -5.50 -1.27 16.84
C THR A 189 -4.93 -0.74 18.16
N ALA A 190 -4.48 0.53 18.20
CA ALA A 190 -3.93 1.14 19.40
C ALA A 190 -4.96 1.22 20.55
N LYS A 191 -6.23 1.51 20.22
CA LYS A 191 -7.34 1.47 21.18
C LYS A 191 -7.56 0.08 21.76
N ARG A 192 -7.54 -0.98 20.91
CA ARG A 192 -7.66 -2.38 21.39
C ARG A 192 -6.51 -2.79 22.30
N LEU A 193 -5.32 -2.25 22.08
CA LEU A 193 -4.17 -2.45 22.97
C LEU A 193 -4.21 -1.59 24.24
N GLY A 194 -5.27 -0.78 24.44
CA GLY A 194 -5.51 -0.01 25.67
C GLY A 194 -4.79 1.35 25.73
N ALA A 195 -4.25 1.83 24.61
CA ALA A 195 -3.62 3.15 24.54
C ALA A 195 -4.63 4.29 24.55
N VAL A 196 -4.19 5.47 24.99
CA VAL A 196 -4.89 6.74 24.78
C VAL A 196 -4.49 7.30 23.42
N VAL A 197 -5.45 7.46 22.51
CA VAL A 197 -5.17 7.81 21.11
C VAL A 197 -5.66 9.22 20.81
N GLU A 198 -4.75 10.06 20.29
CA GLU A 198 -5.02 11.37 19.71
C GLU A 198 -4.68 11.34 18.22
N VAL A 199 -5.44 12.08 17.41
CA VAL A 199 -5.35 12.01 15.95
C VAL A 199 -5.38 13.41 15.36
N PHE A 200 -4.49 13.67 14.42
CA PHE A 200 -4.52 14.87 13.59
C PHE A 200 -4.73 14.50 12.11
N ASP A 201 -5.62 15.19 11.45
CA ASP A 201 -5.79 15.17 9.99
C ASP A 201 -6.22 16.57 9.51
N THR A 202 -5.80 16.94 8.31
CA THR A 202 -6.17 18.23 7.71
C THR A 202 -7.60 18.23 7.16
N ARG A 203 -8.25 17.08 7.05
CA ARG A 203 -9.61 16.91 6.52
C ARG A 203 -10.62 16.86 7.66
N PRO A 204 -11.49 17.86 7.84
CA PRO A 204 -12.50 17.85 8.90
C PRO A 204 -13.50 16.69 8.78
N ALA A 205 -13.73 16.20 7.55
CA ALA A 205 -14.70 15.13 7.27
C ALA A 205 -14.38 13.81 7.99
N VAL A 206 -13.10 13.55 8.32
CA VAL A 206 -12.70 12.30 9.02
C VAL A 206 -12.89 12.37 10.54
N LYS A 207 -13.27 13.51 11.10
CA LYS A 207 -13.42 13.71 12.55
C LYS A 207 -14.41 12.73 13.17
N GLU A 208 -15.57 12.56 12.56
CA GLU A 208 -16.61 11.64 13.06
C GLU A 208 -16.13 10.18 13.05
N GLU A 209 -15.41 9.76 12.01
CA GLU A 209 -14.83 8.42 11.93
C GLU A 209 -13.81 8.18 13.04
N VAL A 210 -12.91 9.15 13.28
CA VAL A 210 -11.93 9.11 14.38
C VAL A 210 -12.60 8.99 15.74
N MET A 211 -13.61 9.82 15.99
CA MET A 211 -14.35 9.81 17.25
C MET A 211 -15.14 8.53 17.46
N SER A 212 -15.72 7.95 16.41
CA SER A 212 -16.44 6.68 16.47
C SER A 212 -15.55 5.51 16.89
N LEU A 213 -14.25 5.58 16.58
CA LEU A 213 -13.24 4.62 17.04
C LEU A 213 -12.74 4.89 18.47
N GLY A 214 -13.29 5.90 19.16
CA GLY A 214 -12.95 6.24 20.52
C GLY A 214 -11.62 7.00 20.69
N ALA A 215 -11.12 7.63 19.65
CA ALA A 215 -9.94 8.49 19.68
C ALA A 215 -10.36 9.98 19.77
N LYS A 216 -9.44 10.81 20.23
CA LYS A 216 -9.63 12.27 20.30
C LYS A 216 -9.08 12.92 19.04
N PHE A 217 -9.90 13.68 18.33
CA PHE A 217 -9.47 14.46 17.19
C PHE A 217 -8.87 15.79 17.62
N ILE A 218 -7.69 16.15 17.07
CA ILE A 218 -7.00 17.42 17.33
C ILE A 218 -7.46 18.42 16.26
N GLU A 219 -8.19 19.44 16.68
CA GLU A 219 -8.71 20.47 15.79
C GLU A 219 -7.72 21.64 15.61
N VAL A 220 -7.55 22.07 14.36
CA VAL A 220 -6.85 23.30 14.00
C VAL A 220 -7.83 24.19 13.23
N GLY A 221 -8.08 25.39 13.71
CA GLY A 221 -9.01 26.33 13.05
C GLY A 221 -8.45 26.87 11.73
N GLY A 222 -9.35 27.16 10.77
CA GLY A 222 -8.98 27.81 9.50
C GLY A 222 -8.62 26.82 8.37
N VAL A 223 -9.16 25.61 8.39
CA VAL A 223 -8.95 24.57 7.35
C VAL A 223 -9.58 24.97 6.02
N ALA A 224 -8.85 24.80 4.92
CA ALA A 224 -9.39 24.93 3.56
C ALA A 224 -10.33 23.77 3.21
N ASP A 225 -11.35 24.04 2.38
CA ASP A 225 -12.31 23.04 1.94
C ASP A 225 -11.66 22.01 1.01
N ALA A 226 -11.65 20.76 1.45
CA ALA A 226 -11.11 19.61 0.72
C ALA A 226 -12.20 18.73 0.07
N SER A 227 -13.47 19.18 0.03
CA SER A 227 -14.61 18.36 -0.41
C SER A 227 -14.46 17.79 -1.83
N LYS A 228 -13.71 18.48 -2.71
CA LYS A 228 -13.48 18.08 -4.11
C LYS A 228 -12.17 17.32 -4.34
N ALA A 229 -11.39 17.02 -3.31
CA ALA A 229 -10.04 16.44 -3.44
C ALA A 229 -10.00 14.91 -3.50
N GLY A 230 -11.13 14.22 -3.74
CA GLY A 230 -11.17 12.75 -3.88
C GLY A 230 -10.64 11.99 -2.66
N GLY A 231 -10.79 12.56 -1.45
CA GLY A 231 -10.31 11.96 -0.20
C GLY A 231 -8.85 12.28 0.15
N TYR A 232 -8.16 13.11 -0.63
CA TYR A 232 -6.81 13.61 -0.31
C TYR A 232 -6.86 14.99 0.37
N ALA A 233 -5.78 15.32 1.07
CA ALA A 233 -5.58 16.67 1.62
C ALA A 233 -5.33 17.69 0.50
N VAL A 234 -5.82 18.91 0.68
CA VAL A 234 -5.54 20.04 -0.19
C VAL A 234 -4.46 20.94 0.41
N ASP A 235 -3.85 21.76 -0.43
CA ASP A 235 -2.86 22.73 0.03
C ASP A 235 -3.51 23.77 0.95
N GLN A 236 -2.87 24.05 2.07
CA GLN A 236 -3.37 24.92 3.14
C GLN A 236 -2.63 26.25 3.14
N SER A 237 -3.24 27.29 3.69
CA SER A 237 -2.60 28.59 3.86
C SER A 237 -1.38 28.51 4.80
N ASP A 238 -0.43 29.42 4.63
CA ASP A 238 0.77 29.46 5.48
C ASP A 238 0.43 29.71 6.96
N GLU A 239 -0.57 30.53 7.24
CA GLU A 239 -1.09 30.74 8.60
C GLU A 239 -1.63 29.44 9.20
N TYR A 240 -2.37 28.67 8.42
CA TYR A 240 -2.86 27.37 8.86
C TYR A 240 -1.70 26.39 9.11
N LYS A 241 -0.70 26.33 8.21
CA LYS A 241 0.49 25.49 8.36
C LYS A 241 1.24 25.79 9.66
N LEU A 242 1.40 27.06 10.02
CA LEU A 242 2.01 27.46 11.30
C LEU A 242 1.20 27.00 12.51
N LYS A 243 -0.12 27.22 12.52
CA LYS A 243 -1.00 26.74 13.59
C LYS A 243 -0.99 25.23 13.71
N GLN A 244 -0.97 24.54 12.57
CA GLN A 244 -0.84 23.08 12.49
C GLN A 244 0.46 22.61 13.14
N GLN A 245 1.60 23.18 12.73
CA GLN A 245 2.90 22.82 13.29
C GLN A 245 2.96 22.99 14.80
N GLN A 246 2.44 24.12 15.31
CA GLN A 246 2.41 24.37 16.76
C GLN A 246 1.54 23.33 17.48
N LYS A 247 0.34 23.01 16.96
CA LYS A 247 -0.53 21.98 17.54
C LYS A 247 0.13 20.61 17.53
N ILE A 248 0.75 20.22 16.43
CA ILE A 248 1.47 18.95 16.33
C ILE A 248 2.61 18.93 17.36
N ALA A 249 3.40 20.00 17.49
CA ALA A 249 4.50 20.10 18.46
C ALA A 249 4.02 19.91 19.90
N ASP A 250 2.91 20.56 20.29
CA ASP A 250 2.34 20.44 21.64
C ASP A 250 1.91 19.00 22.00
N HIS A 251 1.46 18.24 21.01
CA HIS A 251 1.03 16.85 21.21
C HIS A 251 2.19 15.86 21.11
N ILE A 252 3.14 16.09 20.20
CA ILE A 252 4.34 15.24 20.03
C ILE A 252 5.17 15.22 21.31
N ALA A 253 5.37 16.37 21.98
CA ALA A 253 6.13 16.45 23.23
C ALA A 253 5.54 15.56 24.35
N LYS A 254 4.27 15.17 24.23
CA LYS A 254 3.54 14.36 25.21
C LYS A 254 3.32 12.91 24.74
N ALA A 255 3.60 12.62 23.46
CA ALA A 255 3.38 11.31 22.85
C ALA A 255 4.47 10.32 23.27
N ASP A 256 4.06 9.10 23.48
CA ASP A 256 4.96 7.96 23.72
C ASP A 256 5.21 7.22 22.40
N ILE A 257 4.18 7.14 21.55
CA ILE A 257 4.24 6.52 20.22
C ILE A 257 3.63 7.50 19.19
N VAL A 258 4.25 7.63 18.03
CA VAL A 258 3.70 8.38 16.90
C VAL A 258 3.62 7.48 15.67
N ILE A 259 2.48 7.48 14.99
CA ILE A 259 2.31 6.82 13.69
C ILE A 259 2.03 7.90 12.65
N THR A 260 2.85 7.95 11.59
CA THR A 260 2.67 8.92 10.51
C THR A 260 2.27 8.20 9.22
N THR A 261 1.27 8.75 8.53
CA THR A 261 0.67 8.11 7.34
C THR A 261 0.42 9.10 6.20
N ALA A 262 0.94 10.34 6.30
CA ALA A 262 0.64 11.38 5.32
C ALA A 262 1.45 11.17 4.04
N GLN A 263 0.75 10.87 2.95
CA GLN A 263 1.31 10.70 1.62
C GLN A 263 0.52 11.51 0.59
N ILE A 264 1.21 12.01 -0.43
CA ILE A 264 0.62 12.69 -1.58
C ILE A 264 1.08 11.91 -2.82
N PRO A 265 0.16 11.30 -3.60
CA PRO A 265 0.53 10.54 -4.78
C PRO A 265 1.35 11.37 -5.78
N GLY A 266 2.47 10.80 -6.26
CA GLY A 266 3.38 11.45 -7.20
C GLY A 266 4.28 12.52 -6.60
N LYS A 267 4.22 12.78 -5.28
CA LYS A 267 5.02 13.81 -4.61
C LYS A 267 5.75 13.27 -3.40
N LYS A 268 6.80 13.99 -2.99
CA LYS A 268 7.47 13.73 -1.72
C LYS A 268 6.49 13.88 -0.56
N ALA A 269 6.59 13.00 0.44
CA ALA A 269 5.80 13.08 1.66
C ALA A 269 6.02 14.43 2.38
N PRO A 270 4.97 15.03 2.97
CA PRO A 270 5.12 16.28 3.69
C PRO A 270 5.91 16.09 4.99
N LEU A 271 6.80 17.02 5.31
CA LEU A 271 7.48 17.06 6.59
C LEU A 271 6.49 17.52 7.67
N LEU A 272 6.11 16.62 8.57
CA LEU A 272 5.19 16.90 9.69
C LEU A 272 5.92 17.04 11.02
N ILE A 273 7.03 16.32 11.19
CA ILE A 273 7.80 16.25 12.44
C ILE A 273 9.20 16.80 12.17
N THR A 274 9.43 18.02 12.66
CA THR A 274 10.72 18.71 12.53
C THR A 274 11.74 18.17 13.53
N GLU A 275 13.02 18.51 13.34
CA GLU A 275 14.07 18.16 14.29
C GLU A 275 13.81 18.70 15.70
N ASP A 276 13.29 19.93 15.84
CA ASP A 276 13.01 20.51 17.15
C ASP A 276 11.85 19.79 17.86
N MET A 277 10.86 19.31 17.11
CA MET A 277 9.80 18.47 17.68
C MET A 277 10.36 17.14 18.18
N LEU A 278 11.31 16.53 17.45
CA LEU A 278 11.98 15.30 17.89
C LEU A 278 12.80 15.50 19.17
N LYS A 279 13.49 16.64 19.30
CA LYS A 279 14.22 17.00 20.54
C LYS A 279 13.31 17.16 21.74
N ALA A 280 12.04 17.55 21.53
CA ALA A 280 11.05 17.74 22.60
C ALA A 280 10.37 16.42 23.01
N MET A 281 10.54 15.33 22.27
CA MET A 281 9.97 14.02 22.59
C MET A 281 10.65 13.40 23.81
N ARG A 282 9.91 12.51 24.47
CA ARG A 282 10.44 11.77 25.62
C ARG A 282 11.44 10.71 25.16
N ASN A 283 12.49 10.54 25.94
CA ASN A 283 13.42 9.43 25.72
C ASN A 283 12.69 8.07 25.79
N GLY A 284 12.95 7.18 24.86
CA GLY A 284 12.27 5.89 24.71
C GLY A 284 10.96 5.96 23.90
N SER A 285 10.60 7.13 23.35
CA SER A 285 9.47 7.24 22.41
C SER A 285 9.79 6.55 21.07
N VAL A 286 8.72 6.14 20.38
CA VAL A 286 8.82 5.42 19.09
C VAL A 286 7.98 6.13 18.04
N ILE A 287 8.54 6.33 16.85
CA ILE A 287 7.84 6.78 15.67
C ILE A 287 7.85 5.66 14.64
N VAL A 288 6.71 5.33 14.05
CA VAL A 288 6.63 4.49 12.85
C VAL A 288 6.11 5.34 11.71
N ASP A 289 6.95 5.52 10.71
CA ASP A 289 6.65 6.34 9.53
C ASP A 289 6.34 5.45 8.32
N ILE A 290 5.05 5.33 7.99
CA ILE A 290 4.56 4.54 6.85
C ILE A 290 4.86 5.25 5.52
N ALA A 291 5.12 6.55 5.54
CA ALA A 291 5.43 7.35 4.34
C ALA A 291 6.91 7.30 3.93
N ALA A 292 7.71 6.45 4.54
CA ALA A 292 9.16 6.42 4.39
C ALA A 292 9.64 6.29 2.93
N ALA A 293 8.98 5.46 2.09
CA ALA A 293 9.34 5.28 0.68
C ALA A 293 9.28 6.58 -0.15
N THR A 294 8.44 7.53 0.26
CA THR A 294 8.28 8.82 -0.43
C THR A 294 8.98 9.98 0.28
N GLY A 295 9.97 9.66 1.13
CA GLY A 295 10.81 10.62 1.84
C GLY A 295 10.45 10.83 3.31
N GLY A 296 9.36 10.25 3.78
CA GLY A 296 8.93 10.25 5.18
C GLY A 296 8.34 11.56 5.67
N ASN A 297 7.67 11.45 6.82
CA ASN A 297 7.03 12.60 7.49
C ASN A 297 7.89 13.19 8.61
N THR A 298 9.08 12.65 8.89
CA THR A 298 10.02 13.20 9.87
C THR A 298 11.31 13.68 9.22
N ALA A 299 12.03 14.56 9.92
CA ALA A 299 13.31 15.10 9.43
C ALA A 299 14.40 14.03 9.23
N PHE A 300 14.28 12.87 9.89
CA PHE A 300 15.31 11.83 9.89
C PHE A 300 14.83 10.46 9.41
N THR A 301 13.59 10.35 8.92
CA THR A 301 13.07 9.10 8.36
C THR A 301 13.95 8.65 7.19
N LYS A 302 14.37 7.38 7.22
CA LYS A 302 14.97 6.67 6.10
C LYS A 302 14.18 5.41 5.83
N ASN A 303 13.92 5.13 4.55
CA ASN A 303 13.16 3.95 4.18
C ASN A 303 13.92 2.67 4.52
N GLU A 304 13.21 1.68 5.08
CA GLU A 304 13.73 0.37 5.53
C GLU A 304 14.82 0.45 6.61
N GLU A 305 14.94 1.61 7.31
CA GLU A 305 15.89 1.77 8.40
C GLU A 305 15.19 2.17 9.71
N THR A 306 15.81 1.80 10.83
CA THR A 306 15.49 2.33 12.16
C THR A 306 16.56 3.29 12.60
N ILE A 307 16.23 4.56 12.75
CA ILE A 307 17.14 5.64 13.16
C ILE A 307 16.91 5.94 14.64
N GLN A 308 18.01 6.08 15.40
CA GLN A 308 17.97 6.58 16.76
C GLN A 308 18.36 8.06 16.78
N TYR A 309 17.46 8.91 17.23
CA TYR A 309 17.71 10.34 17.36
C TYR A 309 17.23 10.85 18.73
N ASN A 310 18.14 11.41 19.52
CA ASN A 310 17.84 11.97 20.85
C ASN A 310 17.00 11.03 21.74
N GLY A 311 17.30 9.70 21.72
CA GLY A 311 16.57 8.70 22.48
C GLY A 311 15.19 8.32 21.93
N VAL A 312 14.86 8.80 20.73
CA VAL A 312 13.64 8.44 19.98
C VAL A 312 14.00 7.45 18.88
N SER A 313 13.27 6.35 18.78
CA SER A 313 13.39 5.38 17.70
C SER A 313 12.49 5.78 16.54
N ILE A 314 13.05 6.06 15.37
CA ILE A 314 12.32 6.40 14.14
C ILE A 314 12.41 5.21 13.19
N ILE A 315 11.30 4.53 12.98
CA ILE A 315 11.20 3.32 12.16
C ILE A 315 10.57 3.72 10.82
N GLY A 316 11.39 3.80 9.78
CA GLY A 316 10.95 4.08 8.42
C GLY A 316 10.66 2.78 7.69
N ASN A 317 9.45 2.25 7.82
CA ASN A 317 9.06 1.02 7.13
C ASN A 317 7.80 1.27 6.30
N SER A 318 7.94 1.26 4.98
CA SER A 318 6.86 1.43 4.01
C SER A 318 6.27 0.10 3.54
N ASP A 319 6.94 -1.04 3.82
CA ASP A 319 6.56 -2.37 3.32
C ASP A 319 5.93 -3.26 4.41
N LEU A 320 5.25 -2.62 5.37
CA LEU A 320 4.56 -3.31 6.46
C LEU A 320 3.59 -4.42 5.99
N PRO A 321 2.85 -4.29 4.86
CA PRO A 321 1.99 -5.37 4.37
C PRO A 321 2.76 -6.64 4.01
N SER A 322 3.99 -6.53 3.49
CA SER A 322 4.86 -7.67 3.19
C SER A 322 5.22 -8.49 4.43
N SER A 323 5.19 -7.87 5.61
CA SER A 323 5.41 -8.57 6.89
C SER A 323 4.19 -9.36 7.41
N MET A 324 3.05 -9.29 6.70
CA MET A 324 1.84 -10.10 6.92
C MET A 324 1.40 -10.75 5.59
N PRO A 325 2.28 -11.57 4.99
CA PRO A 325 2.19 -11.90 3.58
C PRO A 325 0.93 -12.67 3.20
N PHE A 326 0.42 -13.55 4.06
CA PHE A 326 -0.76 -14.35 3.76
C PHE A 326 -2.02 -13.50 3.62
N ASP A 327 -2.34 -12.70 4.65
CA ASP A 327 -3.55 -11.87 4.63
C ASP A 327 -3.44 -10.74 3.59
N ALA A 328 -2.24 -10.18 3.44
CA ALA A 328 -1.97 -9.16 2.43
C ALA A 328 -2.14 -9.71 1.01
N SER A 329 -1.61 -10.90 0.71
CA SER A 329 -1.83 -11.59 -0.58
C SER A 329 -3.30 -11.93 -0.80
N LYS A 330 -4.00 -12.39 0.24
CA LYS A 330 -5.42 -12.71 0.16
C LYS A 330 -6.29 -11.50 -0.21
N LEU A 331 -6.02 -10.34 0.37
CA LEU A 331 -6.74 -9.11 0.02
C LEU A 331 -6.32 -8.59 -1.36
N TYR A 332 -5.02 -8.54 -1.63
CA TYR A 332 -4.47 -8.14 -2.91
C TYR A 332 -5.05 -8.98 -4.06
N GLY A 333 -4.99 -10.30 -3.93
CA GLY A 333 -5.48 -11.22 -4.96
C GLY A 333 -6.99 -11.09 -5.22
N ARG A 334 -7.79 -10.76 -4.20
CA ARG A 334 -9.21 -10.42 -4.40
C ARG A 334 -9.38 -9.14 -5.21
N ASN A 335 -8.60 -8.10 -4.91
CA ASN A 335 -8.64 -6.86 -5.68
C ASN A 335 -8.26 -7.12 -7.16
N ILE A 336 -7.19 -7.91 -7.39
CA ILE A 336 -6.73 -8.29 -8.73
C ILE A 336 -7.81 -9.08 -9.49
N LEU A 337 -8.43 -10.08 -8.86
CA LEU A 337 -9.49 -10.87 -9.49
C LEU A 337 -10.70 -10.02 -9.89
N ASN A 338 -11.08 -9.07 -9.04
CA ASN A 338 -12.17 -8.14 -9.33
C ASN A 338 -11.80 -7.25 -10.53
N PHE A 339 -10.58 -6.73 -10.60
CA PHE A 339 -10.13 -5.94 -11.75
C PHE A 339 -10.02 -6.79 -13.02
N LEU A 340 -9.47 -8.00 -12.94
CA LEU A 340 -9.39 -8.93 -14.07
C LEU A 340 -10.77 -9.27 -14.65
N SER A 341 -11.84 -9.19 -13.86
CA SER A 341 -13.20 -9.39 -14.36
C SER A 341 -13.68 -8.30 -15.32
N LEU A 342 -13.00 -7.16 -15.40
CA LEU A 342 -13.22 -6.12 -16.40
C LEU A 342 -12.45 -6.39 -17.70
N LEU A 343 -11.39 -7.19 -17.63
CA LEU A 343 -10.49 -7.48 -18.74
C LEU A 343 -10.74 -8.84 -19.39
N ILE A 344 -11.34 -9.79 -18.63
CA ILE A 344 -11.51 -11.19 -19.05
C ILE A 344 -12.98 -11.54 -18.93
N ASP A 345 -13.56 -11.98 -20.04
CA ASP A 345 -14.95 -12.45 -20.08
C ASP A 345 -15.11 -13.86 -19.45
N THR A 346 -16.34 -14.38 -19.44
CA THR A 346 -16.68 -15.70 -18.90
C THR A 346 -16.12 -16.88 -19.72
N GLU A 347 -15.72 -16.61 -20.97
CA GLU A 347 -15.14 -17.61 -21.88
C GLU A 347 -13.60 -17.60 -21.80
N GLY A 348 -13.01 -16.76 -20.98
CA GLY A 348 -11.56 -16.62 -20.82
C GLY A 348 -10.90 -15.78 -21.92
N LYS A 349 -11.68 -14.97 -22.64
CA LYS A 349 -11.18 -14.11 -23.70
C LYS A 349 -10.84 -12.73 -23.15
N LEU A 350 -9.70 -12.21 -23.55
CA LEU A 350 -9.29 -10.84 -23.23
C LEU A 350 -10.15 -9.83 -24.00
N THR A 351 -10.74 -8.88 -23.25
CA THR A 351 -11.56 -7.80 -23.76
C THR A 351 -11.15 -6.49 -23.10
N LEU A 352 -10.36 -5.67 -23.78
CA LEU A 352 -9.92 -4.36 -23.27
C LEU A 352 -10.95 -3.29 -23.71
N ASN A 353 -11.88 -2.99 -22.82
CA ASN A 353 -12.87 -1.93 -23.06
C ASN A 353 -12.37 -0.60 -22.47
N PHE A 354 -11.80 0.27 -23.31
CA PHE A 354 -11.32 1.59 -22.89
C PHE A 354 -12.41 2.67 -22.76
N ASP A 355 -13.68 2.34 -23.04
CA ASP A 355 -14.81 3.19 -22.68
C ASP A 355 -15.14 3.06 -21.19
N ASP A 356 -14.69 1.99 -20.54
CA ASP A 356 -14.77 1.82 -19.10
C ASP A 356 -13.71 2.69 -18.39
N ASP A 357 -14.18 3.59 -17.51
CA ASP A 357 -13.34 4.53 -16.78
C ASP A 357 -12.29 3.86 -15.89
N LEU A 358 -12.60 2.69 -15.33
CA LEU A 358 -11.65 1.94 -14.49
C LEU A 358 -10.55 1.29 -15.33
N VAL A 359 -10.90 0.69 -16.47
CA VAL A 359 -9.93 0.11 -17.41
C VAL A 359 -9.03 1.21 -17.97
N LYS A 360 -9.62 2.29 -18.47
CA LYS A 360 -8.89 3.44 -19.03
C LYS A 360 -7.98 4.10 -18.00
N GLY A 361 -8.49 4.36 -16.79
CA GLY A 361 -7.74 5.06 -15.74
C GLY A 361 -6.59 4.25 -15.15
N THR A 362 -6.72 2.92 -15.13
CA THR A 362 -5.70 2.01 -14.61
C THR A 362 -4.65 1.66 -15.67
N CYS A 363 -4.98 1.80 -16.96
CA CYS A 363 -4.04 1.55 -18.05
C CYS A 363 -2.97 2.65 -18.11
N VAL A 364 -1.72 2.24 -18.10
CA VAL A 364 -0.54 3.13 -18.13
C VAL A 364 0.12 3.10 -19.49
N VAL A 365 0.34 1.89 -20.04
CA VAL A 365 0.98 1.67 -21.33
C VAL A 365 0.07 0.80 -22.18
N HIS A 366 -0.13 1.20 -23.42
CA HIS A 366 -0.88 0.43 -24.43
C HIS A 366 -0.37 0.73 -25.83
N ASN A 367 -0.32 -0.30 -26.70
CA ASN A 367 0.12 -0.19 -28.09
C ASN A 367 1.47 0.53 -28.30
N GLY A 368 2.43 0.32 -27.38
CA GLY A 368 3.76 0.92 -27.48
C GLY A 368 3.84 2.37 -27.00
N GLU A 369 2.80 2.90 -26.39
CA GLU A 369 2.74 4.28 -25.90
C GLU A 369 2.31 4.36 -24.44
N ILE A 370 2.79 5.36 -23.72
CA ILE A 370 2.23 5.75 -22.42
C ILE A 370 0.91 6.47 -22.70
N VAL A 371 -0.21 5.89 -22.23
CA VAL A 371 -1.56 6.40 -22.50
C VAL A 371 -2.16 7.22 -21.37
N ASN A 372 -1.61 7.12 -20.14
CA ASN A 372 -2.12 7.82 -18.98
C ASN A 372 -1.62 9.28 -18.94
N GLU A 373 -2.55 10.24 -19.00
CA GLU A 373 -2.25 11.67 -19.06
C GLU A 373 -1.50 12.20 -17.83
N ARG A 374 -1.75 11.64 -16.65
CA ARG A 374 -1.06 12.06 -15.43
C ARG A 374 0.43 11.74 -15.49
N ILE A 375 0.79 10.64 -16.14
CA ILE A 375 2.19 10.22 -16.28
C ILE A 375 2.88 11.01 -17.38
N LYS A 376 2.18 11.27 -18.50
CA LYS A 376 2.71 12.13 -19.57
C LYS A 376 3.10 13.52 -19.07
N ASN A 377 2.34 14.06 -18.13
CA ASN A 377 2.60 15.38 -17.56
C ASN A 377 3.79 15.42 -16.57
N GLU A 378 4.25 14.26 -16.09
CA GLU A 378 5.42 14.13 -15.18
C GLU A 378 6.72 13.79 -15.95
N MET A 379 6.64 13.50 -17.25
CA MET A 379 7.80 13.25 -18.12
C MET A 379 8.35 14.54 -18.69
#